data_8d2757509ecf455fe71dd92c1aff7631
#
_entry.id   8d2757509ecf455fe71dd92c1aff7631
#
_cell.length_a   1.000
_cell.length_b   1.000
_cell.length_c   1.000
_cell.angle_alpha   90.00
_cell.angle_beta   90.00
_cell.angle_gamma   90.00
#
_symmetry.space_group_name_H-M   'P 1'
#
loop_
_entity.id
_entity.type
_entity.pdbx_description
1 polymer ?
#
loop_
_entity_poly.entity_id
_entity_poly.type
_entity_poly.pdbx_seq_one_letter_code
_entity_poly.pdbx_strand_id
1 'polypeptide(L)'
;SRGLGDVYKRQVQSDEEILEWVRNDGETALHPSCTAKMGDESDPMAVVNPETMGVWGIDGLYIADASVFPSVPNGNIYSPTMMVGEKAADLIAGRTPLEPNYTPWYKAHEDMPLYAEGEAIRDHKEAPKGAY
;
A
#
# COMPACT_ATOMS: atom_id res chain seq x y z
N SER A 1 18.63 -24.02 7.88
CA SER A 1 17.36 -24.12 8.59
C SER A 1 16.23 -24.16 7.57
N ARG A 2 15.45 -25.22 7.57
CA ARG A 2 14.24 -25.27 6.76
C ARG A 2 13.23 -24.33 7.41
N GLY A 3 12.83 -23.29 6.69
CA GLY A 3 11.87 -22.32 7.20
C GLY A 3 10.50 -22.96 7.49
N LEU A 4 9.72 -22.35 8.38
CA LEU A 4 8.36 -22.78 8.70
C LEU A 4 7.49 -23.01 7.45
N GLY A 5 7.74 -22.27 6.36
CA GLY A 5 7.04 -22.42 5.09
C GLY A 5 7.25 -23.79 4.40
N ASP A 6 8.40 -24.44 4.63
CA ASP A 6 8.66 -25.78 4.05
C ASP A 6 7.92 -26.90 4.78
N VAL A 7 7.76 -26.78 6.09
CA VAL A 7 6.98 -27.72 6.90
C VAL A 7 5.50 -27.60 6.53
N TYR A 8 5.02 -26.40 6.39
CA TYR A 8 3.67 -26.04 6.03
C TYR A 8 3.28 -26.61 4.65
N LYS A 9 4.08 -26.37 3.61
CA LYS A 9 3.84 -26.87 2.25
C LYS A 9 3.78 -28.40 2.15
N ARG A 10 4.30 -29.15 3.13
CA ARG A 10 4.26 -30.61 3.17
C ARG A 10 3.02 -31.16 3.85
N GLN A 11 2.38 -30.37 4.70
CA GLN A 11 1.25 -30.82 5.52
C GLN A 11 -0.11 -30.54 4.88
N VAL A 12 -0.18 -29.51 4.04
CA VAL A 12 -1.43 -29.03 3.43
C VAL A 12 -1.22 -28.92 1.92
N GLN A 13 -1.94 -29.75 1.15
CA GLN A 13 -1.70 -29.91 -0.28
C GLN A 13 -2.95 -29.60 -1.14
N SER A 14 -4.14 -29.98 -0.68
CA SER A 14 -5.36 -29.68 -1.42
C SER A 14 -5.95 -28.32 -1.05
N ASP A 15 -6.79 -27.79 -1.93
CA ASP A 15 -7.47 -26.50 -1.69
C ASP A 15 -8.38 -26.59 -0.45
N GLU A 16 -9.02 -27.74 -0.20
CA GLU A 16 -9.85 -27.97 0.97
C GLU A 16 -9.04 -27.94 2.26
N GLU A 17 -7.88 -28.58 2.27
CA GLU A 17 -6.97 -28.60 3.44
C GLU A 17 -6.40 -27.19 3.70
N ILE A 18 -6.02 -26.45 2.64
CA ILE A 18 -5.56 -25.05 2.75
C ILE A 18 -6.67 -24.19 3.34
N LEU A 19 -7.89 -24.32 2.85
CA LEU A 19 -9.02 -23.53 3.31
C LEU A 19 -9.36 -23.82 4.78
N GLU A 20 -9.32 -25.09 5.18
CA GLU A 20 -9.53 -25.50 6.57
C GLU A 20 -8.43 -24.94 7.48
N TRP A 21 -7.19 -25.03 7.05
CA TRP A 21 -6.07 -24.43 7.80
C TRP A 21 -6.25 -22.92 7.98
N VAL A 22 -6.54 -22.17 6.90
CA VAL A 22 -6.76 -20.73 6.97
C VAL A 22 -7.88 -20.38 7.93
N ARG A 23 -8.96 -21.18 7.99
CA ARG A 23 -10.07 -20.94 8.93
C ARG A 23 -9.67 -21.16 10.39
N ASN A 24 -8.76 -22.09 10.65
CA ASN A 24 -8.38 -22.47 12.01
C ASN A 24 -7.19 -21.66 12.54
N ASP A 25 -6.23 -21.32 11.67
CA ASP A 25 -4.93 -20.73 12.05
C ASP A 25 -4.68 -19.36 11.39
N GLY A 26 -5.66 -18.83 10.62
CA GLY A 26 -5.52 -17.53 10.00
C GLY A 26 -5.56 -16.40 11.05
N GLU A 27 -4.55 -15.55 11.03
CA GLU A 27 -4.42 -14.40 11.93
C GLU A 27 -4.37 -13.10 11.17
N THR A 28 -4.70 -12.00 11.84
CA THR A 28 -4.51 -10.66 11.30
C THR A 28 -3.03 -10.32 11.20
N ALA A 29 -2.62 -9.67 10.09
CA ALA A 29 -1.29 -9.09 9.96
C ALA A 29 -1.11 -7.76 10.73
N LEU A 30 -2.08 -7.35 11.53
CA LEU A 30 -2.09 -6.12 12.33
C LEU A 30 -1.98 -4.84 11.46
N HIS A 31 -2.53 -4.89 10.25
CA HIS A 31 -2.51 -3.76 9.30
C HIS A 31 -3.94 -3.29 8.96
N PRO A 32 -4.73 -2.82 9.95
CA PRO A 32 -6.07 -2.28 9.68
C PRO A 32 -5.97 -1.03 8.80
N SER A 33 -6.75 -1.00 7.73
CA SER A 33 -6.74 0.09 6.75
C SER A 33 -8.04 0.14 5.97
N CYS A 34 -8.23 1.18 5.15
CA CYS A 34 -9.32 1.31 4.17
C CYS A 34 -10.73 1.47 4.74
N THR A 35 -10.92 1.67 6.05
CA THR A 35 -12.26 1.76 6.69
C THR A 35 -12.95 3.11 6.49
N ALA A 36 -12.20 4.14 6.09
CA ALA A 36 -12.70 5.48 5.74
C ALA A 36 -12.03 5.92 4.42
N LYS A 37 -12.12 5.05 3.38
CA LYS A 37 -11.35 5.24 2.15
C LYS A 37 -11.56 6.60 1.52
N MET A 38 -10.49 7.17 0.98
CA MET A 38 -10.58 8.35 0.14
C MET A 38 -11.08 7.98 -1.26
N GLY A 39 -11.78 8.90 -1.88
CA GLY A 39 -12.28 8.73 -3.24
C GLY A 39 -13.12 9.91 -3.69
N ASP A 40 -13.55 9.86 -4.94
CA ASP A 40 -14.43 10.86 -5.54
C ASP A 40 -15.80 10.90 -4.84
N GLU A 41 -16.42 12.08 -4.78
CA GLU A 41 -17.73 12.28 -4.15
C GLU A 41 -18.84 11.40 -4.77
N SER A 42 -18.68 11.01 -6.02
CA SER A 42 -19.61 10.10 -6.70
C SER A 42 -19.49 8.63 -6.28
N ASP A 43 -18.39 8.25 -5.60
CA ASP A 43 -18.23 6.91 -5.04
C ASP A 43 -19.00 6.80 -3.70
N PRO A 44 -20.10 6.04 -3.63
CA PRO A 44 -20.91 5.93 -2.41
C PRO A 44 -20.16 5.29 -1.23
N MET A 45 -18.99 4.72 -1.46
CA MET A 45 -18.13 4.14 -0.43
C MET A 45 -16.99 5.08 -0.01
N ALA A 46 -16.80 6.22 -0.71
CA ALA A 46 -15.80 7.19 -0.33
C ALA A 46 -16.25 8.00 0.89
N VAL A 47 -15.36 8.12 1.87
CA VAL A 47 -15.57 8.89 3.11
C VAL A 47 -14.79 10.19 3.09
N VAL A 48 -13.60 10.18 2.48
CA VAL A 48 -12.65 11.28 2.53
C VAL A 48 -12.35 11.83 1.14
N ASN A 49 -12.36 13.14 1.02
CA ASN A 49 -11.91 13.86 -0.17
C ASN A 49 -10.37 13.77 -0.27
N PRO A 50 -9.81 13.18 -1.34
CA PRO A 50 -8.36 13.01 -1.48
C PRO A 50 -7.59 14.32 -1.68
N GLU A 51 -8.27 15.41 -2.08
CA GLU A 51 -7.63 16.71 -2.32
C GLU A 51 -7.51 17.56 -1.05
N THR A 52 -8.37 17.31 -0.06
CA THR A 52 -8.44 18.13 1.16
C THR A 52 -8.24 17.35 2.45
N MET A 53 -8.34 16.01 2.38
CA MET A 53 -8.43 15.10 3.53
C MET A 53 -9.66 15.31 4.42
N GLY A 54 -10.60 16.13 3.96
CA GLY A 54 -11.87 16.40 4.64
C GLY A 54 -12.87 15.26 4.45
N VAL A 55 -13.72 15.04 5.44
CA VAL A 55 -14.83 14.08 5.35
C VAL A 55 -15.95 14.67 4.49
N TRP A 56 -16.42 13.92 3.51
CA TRP A 56 -17.51 14.36 2.64
C TRP A 56 -18.77 14.72 3.45
N GLY A 57 -19.31 15.89 3.19
CA GLY A 57 -20.54 16.39 3.84
C GLY A 57 -20.39 16.87 5.28
N ILE A 58 -19.17 16.95 5.84
CA ILE A 58 -18.91 17.44 7.19
C ILE A 58 -17.79 18.48 7.17
N ASP A 59 -18.12 19.71 7.47
CA ASP A 59 -17.12 20.79 7.52
C ASP A 59 -16.21 20.66 8.74
N GLY A 60 -14.91 20.88 8.54
CA GLY A 60 -13.90 20.91 9.59
C GLY A 60 -13.50 19.56 10.19
N LEU A 61 -13.98 18.45 9.64
CA LEU A 61 -13.56 17.11 10.04
C LEU A 61 -12.59 16.52 9.01
N TYR A 62 -11.46 16.01 9.48
CA TYR A 62 -10.40 15.44 8.65
C TYR A 62 -10.00 14.05 9.15
N ILE A 63 -9.58 13.18 8.24
CA ILE A 63 -9.01 11.87 8.57
C ILE A 63 -7.68 11.72 7.81
N ALA A 64 -6.61 11.35 8.52
CA ALA A 64 -5.25 11.31 7.99
C ALA A 64 -4.43 10.13 8.55
N ASP A 65 -4.96 8.95 8.47
CA ASP A 65 -4.31 7.70 8.88
C ASP A 65 -4.52 6.59 7.85
N ALA A 66 -4.15 5.36 8.15
CA ALA A 66 -4.28 4.23 7.22
C ALA A 66 -5.74 3.92 6.84
N SER A 67 -6.73 4.41 7.56
CA SER A 67 -8.13 4.18 7.23
C SER A 67 -8.55 4.84 5.91
N VAL A 68 -7.83 5.89 5.48
CA VAL A 68 -8.14 6.61 4.23
C VAL A 68 -7.65 5.89 2.98
N PHE A 69 -6.83 4.85 3.09
CA PHE A 69 -6.34 4.15 1.90
C PHE A 69 -7.49 3.62 1.05
N PRO A 70 -7.46 3.81 -0.28
CA PRO A 70 -8.47 3.26 -1.17
C PRO A 70 -8.38 1.73 -1.31
N SER A 71 -7.17 1.17 -1.10
CA SER A 71 -6.89 -0.26 -1.06
C SER A 71 -5.70 -0.56 -0.15
N VAL A 72 -5.60 -1.79 0.33
CA VAL A 72 -4.47 -2.23 1.15
C VAL A 72 -3.18 -2.20 0.33
N PRO A 73 -2.10 -1.55 0.80
CA PRO A 73 -0.80 -1.59 0.14
C PRO A 73 -0.23 -3.02 0.07
N ASN A 74 0.68 -3.27 -0.87
CA ASN A 74 1.31 -4.58 -1.05
C ASN A 74 2.43 -4.89 -0.05
N GLY A 75 2.65 -4.06 0.94
CA GLY A 75 3.67 -4.21 1.97
C GLY A 75 3.23 -3.61 3.30
N ASN A 76 4.18 -3.37 4.19
CA ASN A 76 3.92 -2.77 5.49
C ASN A 76 3.28 -1.37 5.35
N ILE A 77 2.23 -1.11 6.15
CA ILE A 77 1.47 0.16 6.08
C ILE A 77 2.16 1.34 6.79
N TYR A 78 3.26 1.13 7.52
CA TYR A 78 3.91 2.19 8.31
C TYR A 78 4.33 3.38 7.44
N SER A 79 5.16 3.15 6.42
CA SER A 79 5.67 4.22 5.56
C SER A 79 4.56 4.95 4.78
N PRO A 80 3.60 4.26 4.12
CA PRO A 80 2.50 4.97 3.46
C PRO A 80 1.59 5.71 4.44
N THR A 81 1.41 5.26 5.69
CA THR A 81 0.67 6.00 6.70
C THR A 81 1.37 7.30 7.09
N MET A 82 2.70 7.26 7.28
CA MET A 82 3.51 8.46 7.51
C MET A 82 3.40 9.45 6.36
N MET A 83 3.49 8.98 5.12
CA MET A 83 3.33 9.82 3.93
C MET A 83 1.95 10.50 3.87
N VAL A 84 0.89 9.76 4.18
CA VAL A 84 -0.48 10.33 4.26
C VAL A 84 -0.55 11.41 5.33
N GLY A 85 0.02 11.19 6.51
CA GLY A 85 0.06 12.16 7.59
C GLY A 85 0.76 13.45 7.22
N GLU A 86 1.93 13.37 6.60
CA GLU A 86 2.70 14.52 6.12
C GLU A 86 1.93 15.32 5.06
N LYS A 87 1.41 14.63 4.05
CA LYS A 87 0.61 15.26 3.00
C LYS A 87 -0.66 15.91 3.54
N ALA A 88 -1.36 15.23 4.43
CA ALA A 88 -2.58 15.76 5.06
C ALA A 88 -2.29 17.02 5.88
N ALA A 89 -1.17 17.06 6.61
CA ALA A 89 -0.77 18.23 7.37
C ALA A 89 -0.58 19.48 6.48
N ASP A 90 -0.02 19.31 5.29
CA ASP A 90 0.13 20.39 4.33
C ASP A 90 -1.23 20.85 3.77
N LEU A 91 -2.07 19.90 3.37
CA LEU A 91 -3.41 20.20 2.82
C LEU A 91 -4.31 20.91 3.85
N ILE A 92 -4.36 20.40 5.08
CA ILE A 92 -5.18 20.98 6.17
C ILE A 92 -4.68 22.37 6.57
N ALA A 93 -3.36 22.59 6.55
CA ALA A 93 -2.75 23.88 6.86
C ALA A 93 -2.78 24.87 5.67
N GLY A 94 -3.29 24.47 4.51
CA GLY A 94 -3.31 25.29 3.31
C GLY A 94 -1.91 25.58 2.74
N ARG A 95 -0.93 24.70 3.03
CA ARG A 95 0.41 24.81 2.47
C ARG A 95 0.47 24.12 1.10
N THR A 96 1.35 24.62 0.24
CA THR A 96 1.60 23.97 -1.06
C THR A 96 2.33 22.65 -0.81
N PRO A 97 1.78 21.49 -1.24
CA PRO A 97 2.47 20.22 -1.16
C PRO A 97 3.79 20.24 -1.95
N LEU A 98 4.70 19.32 -1.59
CA LEU A 98 5.93 19.13 -2.34
C LEU A 98 5.61 18.73 -3.79
N GLU A 99 6.43 19.24 -4.71
CA GLU A 99 6.34 18.84 -6.11
C GLU A 99 6.52 17.32 -6.28
N PRO A 100 5.72 16.67 -7.15
CA PRO A 100 5.85 15.25 -7.40
C PRO A 100 7.24 14.89 -7.92
N ASN A 101 7.86 13.89 -7.32
CA ASN A 101 9.12 13.34 -7.81
C ASN A 101 8.86 12.16 -8.75
N TYR A 102 9.08 12.37 -10.03
CA TYR A 102 8.93 11.36 -11.08
C TYR A 102 10.23 10.61 -11.41
N THR A 103 11.28 10.80 -10.61
CA THR A 103 12.52 10.03 -10.80
C THR A 103 12.24 8.55 -10.60
N PRO A 104 12.51 7.69 -11.59
CA PRO A 104 12.30 6.27 -11.44
C PRO A 104 13.12 5.73 -10.25
N TRP A 105 12.49 4.99 -9.34
CA TRP A 105 13.09 4.47 -8.12
C TRP A 105 14.35 3.62 -8.37
N TYR A 106 14.42 2.92 -9.49
CA TYR A 106 15.57 2.10 -9.89
C TYR A 106 16.80 2.91 -10.33
N LYS A 107 16.66 4.22 -10.58
CA LYS A 107 17.79 5.13 -10.83
C LYS A 107 18.42 5.68 -9.54
N ALA A 108 17.87 5.33 -8.39
CA ALA A 108 18.41 5.79 -7.10
C ALA A 108 19.78 5.16 -6.75
N HIS A 109 20.19 4.10 -7.45
CA HIS A 109 21.48 3.44 -7.27
C HIS A 109 22.25 3.46 -8.60
N GLU A 110 23.41 4.13 -8.62
CA GLU A 110 24.26 4.28 -9.82
C GLU A 110 24.71 2.94 -10.42
N ASP A 111 24.77 1.89 -9.60
CA ASP A 111 25.24 0.55 -9.98
C ASP A 111 24.12 -0.40 -10.47
N MET A 112 22.87 0.05 -10.52
CA MET A 112 21.78 -0.79 -11.00
C MET A 112 21.66 -0.72 -12.52
N PRO A 113 21.48 -1.87 -13.20
CA PRO A 113 21.21 -1.88 -14.64
C PRO A 113 19.93 -1.08 -14.91
N LEU A 114 20.05 -0.06 -15.76
CA LEU A 114 18.94 0.79 -16.13
C LEU A 114 18.06 0.05 -17.14
N TYR A 115 16.77 -0.07 -16.83
CA TYR A 115 15.78 -0.39 -17.84
C TYR A 115 15.66 0.80 -18.79
N ALA A 116 15.48 0.55 -20.08
CA ALA A 116 15.30 1.61 -21.06
C ALA A 116 14.08 2.48 -20.70
N GLU A 117 14.17 3.79 -20.93
CA GLU A 117 13.06 4.72 -20.67
C GLU A 117 11.79 4.23 -21.40
N GLY A 118 10.72 3.99 -20.62
CA GLY A 118 9.44 3.51 -21.15
C GLY A 118 9.23 1.99 -21.08
N GLU A 119 10.21 1.20 -20.68
CA GLU A 119 9.99 -0.21 -20.39
C GLU A 119 9.39 -0.37 -18.99
N ALA A 120 8.11 -0.72 -18.92
CA ALA A 120 7.51 -1.18 -17.68
C ALA A 120 8.12 -2.54 -17.31
N ILE A 121 8.50 -2.75 -16.06
CA ILE A 121 8.86 -4.06 -15.53
C ILE A 121 7.61 -4.94 -15.64
N ARG A 122 7.49 -5.69 -16.73
CA ARG A 122 6.34 -6.55 -17.02
C ARG A 122 6.51 -7.96 -16.50
N ASP A 123 7.73 -8.34 -16.18
CA ASP A 123 8.03 -9.70 -15.69
C ASP A 123 9.07 -9.64 -14.55
N HIS A 124 8.66 -10.04 -13.36
CA HIS A 124 9.55 -10.15 -12.19
C HIS A 124 10.70 -11.15 -12.40
N LYS A 125 10.64 -11.97 -13.43
CA LYS A 125 11.72 -12.92 -13.77
C LYS A 125 12.94 -12.23 -14.39
N GLU A 126 12.78 -11.01 -14.89
CA GLU A 126 13.84 -10.24 -15.52
C GLU A 126 14.46 -9.18 -14.58
N ALA A 127 13.89 -9.01 -13.37
CA ALA A 127 14.48 -8.13 -12.37
C ALA A 127 15.86 -8.64 -11.94
N PRO A 128 16.89 -7.76 -11.82
CA PRO A 128 18.21 -8.17 -11.34
C PRO A 128 18.10 -8.83 -9.96
N LYS A 129 18.79 -9.94 -9.77
CA LYS A 129 18.88 -10.59 -8.45
C LYS A 129 19.49 -9.60 -7.45
N GLY A 130 18.74 -9.14 -6.49
CA GLY A 130 19.15 -8.18 -5.47
C GLY A 130 18.44 -6.82 -5.52
N ALA A 131 17.43 -6.65 -6.35
CA ALA A 131 16.63 -5.42 -6.42
C ALA A 131 15.55 -5.31 -5.31
N TYR A 132 15.66 -6.14 -4.24
CA TYR A 132 14.78 -6.12 -3.06
C TYR A 132 15.60 -6.06 -1.79
#